data_0400290cef6aaf19048fc4914a1a5ea4
#
_entry.id   0400290cef6aaf19048fc4914a1a5ea4
#
_cell.length_a   1.000
_cell.length_b   1.000
_cell.length_c   1.000
_cell.angle_alpha   90.00
_cell.angle_beta   90.00
_cell.angle_gamma   90.00
#
_symmetry.space_group_name_H-M   'P 1'
#
loop_
_entity.id
_entity.type
_entity.pdbx_description
1 polymer ?
#
loop_
_entity_poly.entity_id
_entity_poly.type
_entity_poly.pdbx_seq_one_letter_code
_entity_poly.pdbx_strand_id
1 'polypeptide(L)'
;MDKWNKKVAEWTQYAKGLVRNISIEYWGGSELTHRLSQENNAGRLHFWFSAEEFTTRWFSEQIEESTKNLGKRYTPELNVELDIARNFDAISRNSDFYKVAHKYFHDFLAKLNKFTDRAIHYSGNNTSEQFKRWISDVKDSFVPEGRGLEQFDINLLLSHIDNISKYLSDFEHEFIDNSDKKNDDLRYQVNNAWQAISDFSDFIKGPMLKLANSPLMILSGEAGIGKSHLLADIANNRIKSRVPCLLLLGQNFKSEDSPWTQILRNILRVDGKENILLGALNARAEAQGERLLFIIDAINEGKGRYFWPDYIAGMINQFSKYPWLGLVLSIRSSYEKLIVPKEFFDENKITRITHSGFGSVEYQASKFFFSQYGIEQPGVPILHPEFSNPLFLKIFCEGLYRSGLNKIPKGYSGISNIISFFINSIEAKLSKPSSFNYPENVK
;
A
#
# COMPACT_ATOMS: atom_id res chain seq x y z
N MET A 1 -1.86 34.26 37.68
CA MET A 1 -1.96 32.80 37.78
C MET A 1 -3.38 32.32 38.01
N ASP A 2 -4.19 32.91 38.85
CA ASP A 2 -5.55 32.42 39.18
C ASP A 2 -6.52 32.35 37.99
N LYS A 3 -6.52 33.34 37.10
CA LYS A 3 -7.42 33.31 35.90
C LYS A 3 -7.08 32.17 34.93
N TRP A 4 -5.81 31.85 34.78
CA TRP A 4 -5.37 30.76 33.94
C TRP A 4 -5.76 29.40 34.52
N ASN A 5 -5.45 29.16 35.80
CA ASN A 5 -5.78 27.90 36.50
C ASN A 5 -7.29 27.61 36.47
N LYS A 6 -8.12 28.65 36.64
CA LYS A 6 -9.57 28.54 36.53
C LYS A 6 -10.00 28.10 35.11
N LYS A 7 -9.40 28.74 34.10
CA LYS A 7 -9.68 28.42 32.67
C LYS A 7 -9.25 26.98 32.31
N VAL A 8 -8.08 26.56 32.77
CA VAL A 8 -7.59 25.17 32.58
C VAL A 8 -8.50 24.18 33.23
N ALA A 9 -9.00 24.47 34.44
CA ALA A 9 -9.96 23.58 35.11
C ALA A 9 -11.28 23.45 34.34
N GLU A 10 -11.83 24.56 33.84
CA GLU A 10 -13.04 24.57 32.99
C GLU A 10 -12.82 23.76 31.70
N TRP A 11 -11.73 23.97 31.01
CA TRP A 11 -11.41 23.24 29.77
C TRP A 11 -11.13 21.76 30.02
N THR A 12 -10.45 21.42 31.10
CA THR A 12 -10.21 20.02 31.47
C THR A 12 -11.52 19.30 31.79
N GLN A 13 -12.45 19.97 32.49
CA GLN A 13 -13.75 19.40 32.78
C GLN A 13 -14.59 19.17 31.52
N TYR A 14 -14.58 20.15 30.61
CA TYR A 14 -15.26 20.02 29.31
C TYR A 14 -14.67 18.88 28.47
N ALA A 15 -13.35 18.82 28.38
CA ALA A 15 -12.64 17.85 27.58
C ALA A 15 -12.74 16.40 28.14
N LYS A 16 -12.83 16.22 29.46
CA LYS A 16 -13.09 14.92 30.10
C LYS A 16 -14.45 14.33 29.73
N GLY A 17 -15.40 15.16 29.32
CA GLY A 17 -16.67 14.71 28.77
C GLY A 17 -16.57 14.14 27.35
N LEU A 18 -15.48 14.45 26.63
CA LEU A 18 -15.23 14.04 25.24
C LEU A 18 -14.19 12.91 25.13
N VAL A 19 -13.15 12.94 25.98
CA VAL A 19 -12.02 12.00 25.96
C VAL A 19 -11.57 11.66 27.38
N ARG A 20 -11.29 10.39 27.66
CA ARG A 20 -11.01 9.90 29.04
C ARG A 20 -9.70 10.41 29.65
N ASN A 21 -8.65 10.65 28.84
CA ASN A 21 -7.31 11.06 29.32
C ASN A 21 -6.84 12.33 28.57
N ILE A 22 -7.16 13.50 29.15
CA ILE A 22 -6.70 14.79 28.65
C ILE A 22 -5.94 15.52 29.75
N SER A 23 -4.76 16.03 29.42
CA SER A 23 -4.03 17.03 30.16
C SER A 23 -3.93 18.32 29.33
N ILE A 24 -4.12 19.48 29.97
CA ILE A 24 -3.96 20.78 29.34
C ILE A 24 -2.73 21.44 29.94
N GLU A 25 -1.72 21.69 29.08
CA GLU A 25 -0.48 22.33 29.46
C GLU A 25 -0.40 23.76 28.90
N TYR A 26 0.19 24.66 29.65
CA TYR A 26 0.49 26.00 29.17
C TYR A 26 1.88 26.05 28.53
N TRP A 27 1.92 26.48 27.29
CA TRP A 27 3.18 26.76 26.60
C TRP A 27 3.28 28.27 26.33
N GLY A 28 4.03 28.98 27.15
CA GLY A 28 4.43 30.34 26.85
C GLY A 28 5.51 30.40 25.77
N GLY A 29 5.85 31.59 25.29
CA GLY A 29 6.83 31.77 24.23
C GLY A 29 8.19 31.12 24.53
N SER A 30 8.67 31.18 25.77
CA SER A 30 9.92 30.53 26.19
C SER A 30 9.85 29.00 26.15
N GLU A 31 8.73 28.43 26.62
CA GLU A 31 8.52 26.98 26.61
C GLU A 31 8.39 26.47 25.16
N LEU A 32 7.62 27.17 24.33
CA LEU A 32 7.49 26.83 22.90
C LEU A 32 8.84 26.90 22.20
N THR A 33 9.63 27.97 22.40
CA THR A 33 10.96 28.11 21.83
C THR A 33 11.89 27.00 22.30
N HIS A 34 11.88 26.68 23.60
CA HIS A 34 12.70 25.60 24.14
C HIS A 34 12.35 24.24 23.52
N ARG A 35 11.06 23.91 23.42
CA ARG A 35 10.61 22.64 22.82
C ARG A 35 10.91 22.57 21.33
N LEU A 36 10.74 23.65 20.58
CA LEU A 36 11.03 23.69 19.14
C LEU A 36 12.54 23.68 18.84
N SER A 37 13.38 24.16 19.74
CA SER A 37 14.83 24.12 19.58
C SER A 37 15.47 22.77 19.86
N GLN A 38 14.71 21.79 20.38
CA GLN A 38 15.21 20.44 20.55
C GLN A 38 15.46 19.77 19.20
N GLU A 39 16.52 18.96 19.09
CA GLU A 39 16.97 18.36 17.82
C GLU A 39 15.88 17.53 17.13
N ASN A 40 15.12 16.76 17.88
CA ASN A 40 14.00 15.95 17.37
C ASN A 40 12.79 16.78 16.89
N ASN A 41 12.72 18.08 17.20
CA ASN A 41 11.70 18.99 16.71
C ASN A 41 12.18 19.92 15.58
N ALA A 42 13.43 19.80 15.14
CA ALA A 42 14.00 20.66 14.09
C ALA A 42 13.18 20.61 12.78
N GLY A 43 12.66 19.44 12.40
CA GLY A 43 11.79 19.28 11.23
C GLY A 43 10.44 20.00 11.40
N ARG A 44 9.84 19.97 12.60
CA ARG A 44 8.60 20.72 12.91
C ARG A 44 8.84 22.21 12.86
N LEU A 45 9.96 22.68 13.42
CA LEU A 45 10.35 24.09 13.36
C LEU A 45 10.48 24.55 11.91
N HIS A 46 11.17 23.78 11.08
CA HIS A 46 11.35 24.08 9.66
C HIS A 46 10.00 24.11 8.92
N PHE A 47 9.17 23.10 9.08
CA PHE A 47 7.86 23.01 8.44
C PHE A 47 6.93 24.18 8.79
N TRP A 48 6.83 24.54 10.08
CA TRP A 48 5.85 25.54 10.52
C TRP A 48 6.31 26.98 10.36
N PHE A 49 7.63 27.24 10.33
CA PHE A 49 8.15 28.59 10.44
C PHE A 49 9.17 29.01 9.37
N SER A 50 9.68 28.07 8.58
CA SER A 50 10.79 28.38 7.67
C SER A 50 10.54 27.92 6.22
N ALA A 51 9.53 27.09 5.96
CA ALA A 51 9.43 26.40 4.67
C ALA A 51 8.52 27.14 3.68
N GLU A 52 9.06 27.52 2.55
CA GLU A 52 8.32 27.74 1.31
C GLU A 52 8.02 26.40 0.61
N GLU A 53 8.81 25.36 0.87
CA GLU A 53 8.65 23.98 0.45
C GLU A 53 7.51 23.30 1.23
N PHE A 54 7.21 22.06 0.85
CA PHE A 54 6.18 21.19 1.48
C PHE A 54 4.74 21.70 1.37
N THR A 55 4.51 22.71 0.53
CA THR A 55 3.16 23.14 0.14
C THR A 55 2.52 22.10 -0.82
N THR A 56 1.19 22.12 -0.93
CA THR A 56 0.49 21.26 -1.90
C THR A 56 1.01 21.48 -3.33
N ARG A 57 1.35 22.71 -3.68
CA ARG A 57 1.93 23.07 -4.98
C ARG A 57 3.29 22.42 -5.19
N TRP A 58 4.17 22.52 -4.19
CA TRP A 58 5.51 21.91 -4.26
C TRP A 58 5.42 20.38 -4.48
N PHE A 59 4.56 19.66 -3.74
CA PHE A 59 4.35 18.24 -3.96
C PHE A 59 3.83 17.95 -5.37
N SER A 60 2.91 18.76 -5.89
CA SER A 60 2.39 18.60 -7.25
C SER A 60 3.48 18.74 -8.29
N GLU A 61 4.36 19.73 -8.16
CA GLU A 61 5.49 19.97 -9.06
C GLU A 61 6.48 18.80 -9.04
N GLN A 62 6.79 18.24 -7.84
CA GLN A 62 7.66 17.06 -7.71
C GLN A 62 7.08 15.81 -8.40
N ILE A 63 5.77 15.55 -8.24
CA ILE A 63 5.10 14.42 -8.89
C ILE A 63 5.01 14.62 -10.41
N GLU A 64 4.70 15.84 -10.86
CA GLU A 64 4.64 16.16 -12.29
C GLU A 64 5.99 15.96 -12.96
N GLU A 65 7.09 16.41 -12.34
CA GLU A 65 8.46 16.20 -12.85
C GLU A 65 8.78 14.69 -12.93
N SER A 66 8.48 13.94 -11.89
CA SER A 66 8.73 12.49 -11.85
C SER A 66 7.91 11.75 -12.90
N THR A 67 6.64 12.06 -13.07
CA THR A 67 5.76 11.40 -14.05
C THR A 67 6.14 11.75 -15.49
N LYS A 68 6.56 12.99 -15.77
CA LYS A 68 7.14 13.36 -17.06
C LYS A 68 8.41 12.55 -17.39
N ASN A 69 9.26 12.34 -16.38
CA ASN A 69 10.50 11.57 -16.52
C ASN A 69 10.27 10.06 -16.72
N LEU A 70 9.12 9.52 -16.33
CA LEU A 70 8.72 8.14 -16.66
C LEU A 70 8.40 7.98 -18.15
N GLY A 71 7.95 9.03 -18.82
CA GLY A 71 7.59 9.01 -20.23
C GLY A 71 6.61 7.87 -20.56
N LYS A 72 6.95 7.02 -21.52
CA LYS A 72 6.09 5.92 -21.97
C LYS A 72 5.84 4.81 -20.93
N ARG A 73 6.56 4.82 -19.81
CA ARG A 73 6.31 3.88 -18.69
C ARG A 73 5.06 4.22 -17.90
N TYR A 74 4.56 5.46 -18.02
CA TYR A 74 3.29 5.90 -17.43
C TYR A 74 2.32 6.35 -18.52
N THR A 75 1.18 5.69 -18.60
CA THR A 75 0.12 5.92 -19.58
C THR A 75 -1.21 5.92 -18.84
N PRO A 76 -1.59 7.04 -18.21
CA PRO A 76 -2.75 7.09 -17.29
C PRO A 76 -4.07 6.66 -17.93
N GLU A 77 -4.22 6.84 -19.25
CA GLU A 77 -5.38 6.38 -20.03
C GLU A 77 -5.50 4.85 -20.13
N LEU A 78 -4.45 4.12 -19.80
CA LEU A 78 -4.43 2.65 -19.78
C LEU A 78 -4.39 2.08 -18.36
N ASN A 79 -4.79 2.86 -17.35
CA ASN A 79 -4.79 2.41 -15.98
C ASN A 79 -5.89 1.35 -15.74
N VAL A 80 -5.49 0.26 -15.10
CA VAL A 80 -6.38 -0.81 -14.64
C VAL A 80 -6.25 -0.90 -13.13
N GLU A 81 -7.37 -0.80 -12.42
CA GLU A 81 -7.38 -0.91 -10.98
C GLU A 81 -7.04 -2.34 -10.55
N LEU A 82 -6.10 -2.46 -9.61
CA LEU A 82 -5.60 -3.73 -9.10
C LEU A 82 -5.75 -3.81 -7.59
N ASP A 83 -6.07 -4.99 -7.06
CA ASP A 83 -6.17 -5.21 -5.61
C ASP A 83 -4.90 -4.84 -4.84
N ILE A 84 -3.74 -4.90 -5.49
CA ILE A 84 -2.45 -4.49 -4.92
C ILE A 84 -2.48 -3.02 -4.44
N ALA A 85 -3.30 -2.16 -5.03
CA ALA A 85 -3.47 -0.75 -4.65
C ALA A 85 -3.95 -0.60 -3.19
N ARG A 86 -4.74 -1.55 -2.67
CA ARG A 86 -5.22 -1.54 -1.28
C ARG A 86 -4.09 -1.57 -0.24
N ASN A 87 -2.92 -2.08 -0.60
CA ASN A 87 -1.75 -2.02 0.28
C ASN A 87 -1.24 -0.59 0.49
N PHE A 88 -1.45 0.29 -0.50
CA PHE A 88 -1.12 1.71 -0.37
C PHE A 88 -2.13 2.46 0.50
N ASP A 89 -3.39 2.02 0.51
CA ASP A 89 -4.39 2.53 1.46
C ASP A 89 -4.01 2.16 2.89
N ALA A 90 -3.58 0.93 3.09
CA ALA A 90 -3.17 0.42 4.39
C ALA A 90 -1.90 1.10 4.94
N ILE A 91 -0.86 1.26 4.12
CA ILE A 91 0.37 1.96 4.52
C ILE A 91 0.09 3.44 4.84
N SER A 92 -0.87 4.05 4.11
CA SER A 92 -1.32 5.43 4.33
C SER A 92 -2.22 5.59 5.55
N ARG A 93 -2.89 4.52 5.98
CA ARG A 93 -4.01 4.56 6.93
C ARG A 93 -5.08 5.58 6.53
N ASN A 94 -5.44 5.58 5.25
CA ASN A 94 -6.49 6.46 4.74
C ASN A 94 -7.90 5.92 5.04
N SER A 95 -8.92 6.69 4.67
CA SER A 95 -10.32 6.31 4.89
C SER A 95 -10.72 5.00 4.21
N ASP A 96 -10.12 4.66 3.06
CA ASP A 96 -10.47 3.45 2.31
C ASP A 96 -9.90 2.20 2.97
N PHE A 97 -8.71 2.28 3.57
CA PHE A 97 -8.21 1.23 4.45
C PHE A 97 -9.19 0.95 5.61
N TYR A 98 -9.65 2.00 6.30
CA TYR A 98 -10.59 1.82 7.42
C TYR A 98 -11.94 1.25 6.97
N LYS A 99 -12.46 1.64 5.81
CA LYS A 99 -13.69 1.04 5.25
C LYS A 99 -13.53 -0.47 5.01
N VAL A 100 -12.38 -0.88 4.46
CA VAL A 100 -12.08 -2.31 4.25
C VAL A 100 -11.95 -3.04 5.58
N ALA A 101 -11.21 -2.49 6.54
CA ALA A 101 -11.04 -3.06 7.87
C ALA A 101 -12.38 -3.22 8.60
N HIS A 102 -13.21 -2.18 8.57
CA HIS A 102 -14.57 -2.20 9.12
C HIS A 102 -15.44 -3.27 8.46
N LYS A 103 -15.37 -3.42 7.14
CA LYS A 103 -16.15 -4.42 6.43
C LYS A 103 -15.83 -5.83 6.93
N TYR A 104 -14.53 -6.21 6.96
CA TYR A 104 -14.12 -7.53 7.46
C TYR A 104 -14.58 -7.75 8.91
N PHE A 105 -14.41 -6.74 9.74
CA PHE A 105 -14.79 -6.80 11.14
C PHE A 105 -16.32 -6.92 11.35
N HIS A 106 -17.11 -6.11 10.64
CA HIS A 106 -18.56 -6.18 10.73
C HIS A 106 -19.12 -7.49 10.18
N ASP A 107 -18.57 -8.00 9.08
CA ASP A 107 -18.98 -9.30 8.52
C ASP A 107 -18.68 -10.42 9.51
N PHE A 108 -17.51 -10.39 10.17
CA PHE A 108 -17.12 -11.31 11.23
C PHE A 108 -18.13 -11.26 12.40
N LEU A 109 -18.37 -10.08 12.96
CA LEU A 109 -19.30 -9.93 14.09
C LEU A 109 -20.73 -10.36 13.73
N ALA A 110 -21.23 -9.99 12.55
CA ALA A 110 -22.59 -10.29 12.13
C ALA A 110 -22.83 -11.79 12.00
N LYS A 111 -21.87 -12.52 11.41
CA LYS A 111 -21.97 -13.98 11.24
C LYS A 111 -21.84 -14.73 12.57
N LEU A 112 -20.92 -14.30 13.45
CA LEU A 112 -20.76 -14.92 14.77
C LEU A 112 -21.96 -14.66 15.69
N ASN A 113 -22.55 -13.47 15.65
CA ASN A 113 -23.76 -13.18 16.43
C ASN A 113 -24.94 -14.04 15.96
N LYS A 114 -25.14 -14.22 14.64
CA LYS A 114 -26.18 -15.12 14.11
C LYS A 114 -25.96 -16.56 14.55
N PHE A 115 -24.72 -17.04 14.53
CA PHE A 115 -24.40 -18.36 15.07
C PHE A 115 -24.72 -18.43 16.56
N THR A 116 -24.32 -17.43 17.36
CA THR A 116 -24.55 -17.39 18.82
C THR A 116 -26.01 -17.43 19.14
N ASP A 117 -26.84 -16.64 18.48
CA ASP A 117 -28.31 -16.60 18.70
C ASP A 117 -28.93 -17.97 18.40
N ARG A 118 -28.41 -18.72 17.45
CA ARG A 118 -28.89 -20.04 17.14
C ARG A 118 -28.35 -21.12 18.11
N ALA A 119 -27.07 -21.03 18.46
CA ALA A 119 -26.38 -21.98 19.33
C ALA A 119 -26.96 -22.02 20.75
N ILE A 120 -27.51 -20.91 21.27
CA ILE A 120 -28.13 -20.83 22.59
C ILE A 120 -29.26 -21.87 22.78
N HIS A 121 -29.99 -22.20 21.73
CA HIS A 121 -31.05 -23.20 21.74
C HIS A 121 -30.55 -24.64 21.96
N TYR A 122 -29.26 -24.87 21.75
CA TYR A 122 -28.65 -26.21 21.84
C TYR A 122 -27.72 -26.37 23.03
N SER A 123 -26.85 -25.39 23.31
CA SER A 123 -25.79 -25.50 24.31
C SER A 123 -26.10 -24.91 25.68
N GLY A 124 -27.27 -24.23 25.80
CA GLY A 124 -27.63 -23.52 27.02
C GLY A 124 -26.88 -22.20 27.24
N ASN A 125 -27.30 -21.45 28.28
CA ASN A 125 -26.86 -20.06 28.48
C ASN A 125 -25.39 -19.91 28.89
N ASN A 126 -24.82 -20.81 29.70
CA ASN A 126 -23.47 -20.63 30.27
C ASN A 126 -22.37 -20.69 29.22
N THR A 127 -22.46 -21.62 28.29
CA THR A 127 -21.45 -21.80 27.22
C THR A 127 -21.50 -20.65 26.19
N SER A 128 -22.70 -20.15 25.93
CA SER A 128 -22.88 -19.01 25.02
C SER A 128 -22.39 -17.68 25.60
N GLU A 129 -22.41 -17.47 26.91
CA GLU A 129 -21.90 -16.27 27.58
C GLU A 129 -20.38 -16.15 27.47
N GLN A 130 -19.64 -17.25 27.56
CA GLN A 130 -18.18 -17.22 27.36
C GLN A 130 -17.81 -16.94 25.93
N PHE A 131 -18.54 -17.49 24.97
CA PHE A 131 -18.33 -17.19 23.55
C PHE A 131 -18.61 -15.72 23.22
N LYS A 132 -19.69 -15.15 23.78
CA LYS A 132 -19.98 -13.71 23.65
C LYS A 132 -18.88 -12.82 24.24
N ARG A 133 -18.26 -13.25 25.35
CA ARG A 133 -17.10 -12.52 25.91
C ARG A 133 -15.93 -12.49 24.94
N TRP A 134 -15.55 -13.61 24.33
CA TRP A 134 -14.47 -13.65 23.35
C TRP A 134 -14.76 -12.79 22.12
N ILE A 135 -16.01 -12.74 21.66
CA ILE A 135 -16.43 -11.80 20.59
C ILE A 135 -16.27 -10.35 21.07
N SER A 136 -16.63 -10.04 22.32
CA SER A 136 -16.44 -8.72 22.91
C SER A 136 -14.95 -8.37 23.02
N ASP A 137 -14.10 -9.32 23.43
CA ASP A 137 -12.65 -9.12 23.53
C ASP A 137 -12.02 -8.77 22.16
N VAL A 138 -12.47 -9.43 21.08
CA VAL A 138 -12.08 -9.05 19.72
C VAL A 138 -12.55 -7.64 19.39
N LYS A 139 -13.80 -7.29 19.73
CA LYS A 139 -14.37 -5.97 19.50
C LYS A 139 -13.60 -4.87 20.23
N ASP A 140 -13.21 -5.13 21.49
CA ASP A 140 -12.48 -4.16 22.30
C ASP A 140 -11.01 -4.03 21.88
N SER A 141 -10.44 -5.09 21.29
CA SER A 141 -9.06 -5.12 20.79
C SER A 141 -8.92 -4.59 19.36
N PHE A 142 -9.98 -4.67 18.55
CA PHE A 142 -10.00 -4.18 17.18
C PHE A 142 -10.76 -2.85 17.12
N VAL A 143 -10.06 -1.76 17.43
CA VAL A 143 -10.61 -0.39 17.35
C VAL A 143 -10.08 0.29 16.09
N PRO A 144 -10.80 0.25 14.97
CA PRO A 144 -10.38 0.95 13.77
C PRO A 144 -10.69 2.46 13.80
N GLU A 145 -11.29 2.95 14.89
CA GLU A 145 -11.75 4.32 15.04
C GLU A 145 -10.73 5.16 15.81
N GLY A 146 -9.78 5.74 15.12
CA GLY A 146 -8.92 6.75 15.69
C GLY A 146 -8.17 7.51 14.60
N ARG A 147 -8.09 8.82 14.71
CA ARG A 147 -7.16 9.66 13.91
C ARG A 147 -5.69 9.42 14.33
N GLY A 148 -5.44 8.44 15.19
CA GLY A 148 -4.14 8.09 15.72
C GLY A 148 -3.46 6.98 14.92
N LEU A 149 -2.15 6.79 15.19
CA LEU A 149 -1.35 5.69 14.65
C LEU A 149 -1.24 4.53 15.66
N GLU A 150 -2.28 4.29 16.45
CA GLU A 150 -2.32 3.16 17.38
C GLU A 150 -2.11 1.85 16.63
N GLN A 151 -1.28 0.98 17.19
CA GLN A 151 -0.96 -0.29 16.55
C GLN A 151 -2.08 -1.29 16.82
N PHE A 152 -2.42 -2.06 15.79
CA PHE A 152 -3.25 -3.25 15.94
C PHE A 152 -2.42 -4.36 16.58
N ASP A 153 -2.82 -4.87 17.74
CA ASP A 153 -2.17 -6.03 18.34
C ASP A 153 -2.61 -7.31 17.64
N ILE A 154 -1.86 -7.67 16.59
CA ILE A 154 -2.12 -8.83 15.75
C ILE A 154 -2.11 -10.13 16.58
N ASN A 155 -1.18 -10.25 17.53
CA ASN A 155 -1.05 -11.47 18.32
C ASN A 155 -2.22 -11.64 19.28
N LEU A 156 -2.64 -10.56 19.94
CA LEU A 156 -3.80 -10.56 20.82
C LEU A 156 -5.08 -10.89 20.04
N LEU A 157 -5.30 -10.25 18.89
CA LEU A 157 -6.45 -10.52 18.03
C LEU A 157 -6.50 -11.99 17.59
N LEU A 158 -5.38 -12.55 17.16
CA LEU A 158 -5.31 -13.96 16.77
C LEU A 158 -5.57 -14.90 17.95
N SER A 159 -5.09 -14.57 19.16
CA SER A 159 -5.35 -15.38 20.36
C SER A 159 -6.84 -15.43 20.70
N HIS A 160 -7.55 -14.31 20.55
CA HIS A 160 -9.01 -14.28 20.75
C HIS A 160 -9.75 -15.11 19.69
N ILE A 161 -9.31 -15.01 18.42
CA ILE A 161 -9.87 -15.80 17.31
C ILE A 161 -9.65 -17.29 17.53
N ASP A 162 -8.48 -17.70 18.03
CA ASP A 162 -8.17 -19.09 18.33
C ASP A 162 -9.11 -19.65 19.40
N ASN A 163 -9.44 -18.88 20.44
CA ASN A 163 -10.44 -19.27 21.45
C ASN A 163 -11.84 -19.46 20.85
N ILE A 164 -12.24 -18.54 19.95
CA ILE A 164 -13.50 -18.61 19.21
C ILE A 164 -13.53 -19.85 18.31
N SER A 165 -12.45 -20.13 17.61
CA SER A 165 -12.30 -21.28 16.72
C SER A 165 -12.38 -22.60 17.46
N LYS A 166 -11.72 -22.69 18.62
CA LYS A 166 -11.79 -23.87 19.48
C LYS A 166 -13.20 -24.16 19.96
N TYR A 167 -13.88 -23.13 20.45
CA TYR A 167 -15.28 -23.28 20.85
C TYR A 167 -16.18 -23.76 19.71
N LEU A 168 -16.03 -23.18 18.53
CA LEU A 168 -16.82 -23.56 17.35
C LEU A 168 -16.58 -25.03 16.95
N SER A 169 -15.33 -25.49 17.02
CA SER A 169 -14.96 -26.87 16.78
C SER A 169 -15.58 -27.83 17.79
N ASP A 170 -15.48 -27.50 19.08
CA ASP A 170 -16.09 -28.33 20.18
C ASP A 170 -17.62 -28.39 20.01
N PHE A 171 -18.26 -27.27 19.69
CA PHE A 171 -19.68 -27.18 19.42
C PHE A 171 -20.10 -28.01 18.21
N GLU A 172 -19.37 -27.93 17.11
CA GLU A 172 -19.64 -28.69 15.90
C GLU A 172 -19.58 -30.20 16.16
N HIS A 173 -18.54 -30.64 16.86
CA HIS A 173 -18.40 -32.05 17.22
C HIS A 173 -19.52 -32.53 18.14
N GLU A 174 -19.94 -31.74 19.14
CA GLU A 174 -20.94 -32.12 20.11
C GLU A 174 -22.38 -32.13 19.54
N PHE A 175 -22.74 -31.09 18.78
CA PHE A 175 -24.14 -30.85 18.40
C PHE A 175 -24.45 -31.13 16.93
N ILE A 176 -23.45 -31.29 16.08
CA ILE A 176 -23.62 -31.55 14.64
C ILE A 176 -23.20 -32.97 14.28
N ASP A 177 -21.97 -33.37 14.60
CA ASP A 177 -21.41 -34.66 14.16
C ASP A 177 -22.01 -35.82 14.94
N ASN A 178 -22.33 -35.64 16.22
CA ASN A 178 -22.91 -36.67 17.08
C ASN A 178 -24.45 -36.65 17.10
N SER A 179 -25.09 -35.82 16.26
CA SER A 179 -26.56 -35.69 16.25
C SER A 179 -27.18 -36.53 15.13
N ASP A 180 -28.14 -37.42 15.51
CA ASP A 180 -28.97 -38.19 14.57
C ASP A 180 -29.95 -37.32 13.76
N LYS A 181 -30.16 -36.05 14.16
CA LYS A 181 -31.06 -35.11 13.50
C LYS A 181 -30.29 -34.20 12.56
N LYS A 182 -30.64 -34.28 11.26
CA LYS A 182 -30.22 -33.30 10.28
C LYS A 182 -30.75 -31.91 10.63
N ASN A 183 -29.89 -31.00 11.11
CA ASN A 183 -30.23 -29.61 11.36
C ASN A 183 -29.48 -28.74 10.33
N ASP A 184 -30.07 -28.64 9.14
CA ASP A 184 -29.44 -27.94 8.00
C ASP A 184 -29.20 -26.45 8.29
N ASP A 185 -30.09 -25.81 9.07
CA ASP A 185 -29.93 -24.39 9.46
C ASP A 185 -28.74 -24.19 10.42
N LEU A 186 -28.60 -25.07 11.43
CA LEU A 186 -27.46 -24.98 12.35
C LEU A 186 -26.13 -25.23 11.63
N ARG A 187 -26.08 -26.24 10.74
CA ARG A 187 -24.90 -26.48 9.88
C ARG A 187 -24.56 -25.29 9.02
N TYR A 188 -25.56 -24.64 8.45
CA TYR A 188 -25.37 -23.43 7.67
C TYR A 188 -24.78 -22.27 8.50
N GLN A 189 -25.25 -22.06 9.75
CA GLN A 189 -24.71 -21.03 10.63
C GLN A 189 -23.27 -21.33 11.08
N VAL A 190 -22.95 -22.60 11.37
CA VAL A 190 -21.58 -23.03 11.71
C VAL A 190 -20.64 -22.81 10.53
N ASN A 191 -21.03 -23.20 9.30
CA ASN A 191 -20.21 -22.95 8.12
C ASN A 191 -19.98 -21.46 7.85
N ASN A 192 -21.02 -20.63 8.05
CA ASN A 192 -20.87 -19.18 7.93
C ASN A 192 -19.94 -18.58 9.00
N ALA A 193 -19.98 -19.11 10.22
CA ALA A 193 -19.08 -18.70 11.28
C ALA A 193 -17.62 -19.07 10.97
N TRP A 194 -17.37 -20.30 10.47
CA TRP A 194 -16.05 -20.72 10.01
C TRP A 194 -15.52 -19.85 8.88
N GLN A 195 -16.35 -19.54 7.88
CA GLN A 195 -15.96 -18.65 6.79
C GLN A 195 -15.62 -17.25 7.31
N ALA A 196 -16.39 -16.71 8.27
CA ALA A 196 -16.10 -15.42 8.87
C ALA A 196 -14.78 -15.40 9.64
N ILE A 197 -14.49 -16.45 10.40
CA ILE A 197 -13.26 -16.63 11.14
C ILE A 197 -12.08 -16.68 10.16
N SER A 198 -12.20 -17.46 9.10
CA SER A 198 -11.15 -17.57 8.07
C SER A 198 -10.89 -16.22 7.39
N ASP A 199 -11.93 -15.57 6.87
CA ASP A 199 -11.81 -14.30 6.16
C ASP A 199 -11.18 -13.20 7.04
N PHE A 200 -11.61 -13.11 8.31
CA PHE A 200 -11.09 -12.13 9.24
C PHE A 200 -9.65 -12.45 9.69
N SER A 201 -9.36 -13.73 9.92
CA SER A 201 -8.01 -14.21 10.27
C SER A 201 -7.02 -13.94 9.13
N ASP A 202 -7.43 -14.17 7.88
CA ASP A 202 -6.63 -13.90 6.68
C ASP A 202 -6.39 -12.39 6.52
N PHE A 203 -7.38 -11.56 6.79
CA PHE A 203 -7.22 -10.11 6.82
C PHE A 203 -6.21 -9.67 7.89
N ILE A 204 -6.30 -10.21 9.12
CA ILE A 204 -5.40 -9.88 10.24
C ILE A 204 -3.96 -10.33 9.94
N LYS A 205 -3.76 -11.53 9.40
CA LYS A 205 -2.44 -12.07 9.02
C LYS A 205 -1.89 -11.42 7.75
N GLY A 206 -2.77 -10.80 6.97
CA GLY A 206 -2.48 -10.25 5.66
C GLY A 206 -1.53 -9.05 5.67
N PRO A 207 -1.06 -8.64 4.50
CA PRO A 207 -0.09 -7.55 4.37
C PRO A 207 -0.69 -6.20 4.75
N MET A 208 -2.00 -6.00 4.62
CA MET A 208 -2.63 -4.72 4.89
C MET A 208 -2.48 -4.31 6.36
N LEU A 209 -2.75 -5.21 7.31
CA LEU A 209 -2.64 -4.90 8.74
C LEU A 209 -1.16 -4.73 9.16
N LYS A 210 -0.27 -5.52 8.58
CA LYS A 210 1.19 -5.35 8.77
C LYS A 210 1.66 -3.98 8.29
N LEU A 211 1.24 -3.53 7.12
CA LEU A 211 1.58 -2.21 6.57
C LEU A 211 0.94 -1.06 7.34
N ALA A 212 -0.27 -1.25 7.88
CA ALA A 212 -0.89 -0.28 8.77
C ALA A 212 -0.07 -0.09 10.05
N ASN A 213 0.53 -1.15 10.59
CA ASN A 213 1.39 -1.10 11.78
C ASN A 213 2.83 -0.64 11.45
N SER A 214 3.46 -1.24 10.43
CA SER A 214 4.82 -0.94 9.99
C SER A 214 4.78 -0.42 8.55
N PRO A 215 4.81 0.92 8.32
CA PRO A 215 4.59 1.52 7.01
C PRO A 215 5.84 1.46 6.11
N LEU A 216 6.46 0.29 6.01
CA LEU A 216 7.67 0.02 5.23
C LEU A 216 7.39 -1.10 4.23
N MET A 217 7.45 -0.82 2.93
CA MET A 217 7.07 -1.74 1.86
C MET A 217 8.15 -1.88 0.79
N ILE A 218 8.46 -3.12 0.42
CA ILE A 218 9.17 -3.45 -0.82
C ILE A 218 8.15 -3.95 -1.84
N LEU A 219 8.03 -3.23 -2.96
CA LEU A 219 7.23 -3.64 -4.11
C LEU A 219 8.13 -4.38 -5.11
N SER A 220 8.11 -5.70 -5.08
CA SER A 220 8.90 -6.56 -5.95
C SER A 220 8.10 -7.01 -7.18
N GLY A 221 8.78 -7.35 -8.26
CA GLY A 221 8.14 -7.93 -9.45
C GLY A 221 9.05 -7.88 -10.67
N GLU A 222 8.70 -8.65 -11.69
CA GLU A 222 9.48 -8.76 -12.93
C GLU A 222 9.58 -7.43 -13.71
N ALA A 223 10.48 -7.39 -14.67
CA ALA A 223 10.58 -6.24 -15.58
C ALA A 223 9.31 -6.11 -16.44
N GLY A 224 8.84 -4.89 -16.66
CA GLY A 224 7.65 -4.65 -17.49
C GLY A 224 6.30 -4.96 -16.85
N ILE A 225 6.27 -5.45 -15.61
CA ILE A 225 5.04 -5.87 -14.92
C ILE A 225 4.12 -4.72 -14.46
N GLY A 226 4.52 -3.46 -14.67
CA GLY A 226 3.66 -2.31 -14.36
C GLY A 226 3.96 -1.58 -13.05
N LYS A 227 5.03 -1.91 -12.29
CA LYS A 227 5.36 -1.26 -11.00
C LYS A 227 5.43 0.27 -11.09
N SER A 228 6.21 0.80 -12.02
CA SER A 228 6.37 2.25 -12.20
C SER A 228 5.05 2.93 -12.57
N HIS A 229 4.21 2.27 -13.37
CA HIS A 229 2.88 2.76 -13.74
C HIS A 229 1.98 2.84 -12.49
N LEU A 230 1.90 1.76 -11.73
CA LEU A 230 1.14 1.71 -10.48
C LEU A 230 1.56 2.81 -9.50
N LEU A 231 2.87 2.96 -9.27
CA LEU A 231 3.40 3.96 -8.33
C LEU A 231 3.11 5.40 -8.78
N ALA A 232 3.21 5.67 -10.08
CA ALA A 232 2.87 6.97 -10.65
C ALA A 232 1.37 7.26 -10.53
N ASP A 233 0.51 6.27 -10.76
CA ASP A 233 -0.93 6.40 -10.62
C ASP A 233 -1.34 6.69 -9.17
N ILE A 234 -0.81 5.91 -8.22
CA ILE A 234 -0.99 6.15 -6.78
C ILE A 234 -0.56 7.58 -6.40
N ALA A 235 0.64 8.01 -6.82
CA ALA A 235 1.14 9.33 -6.49
C ALA A 235 0.27 10.45 -7.06
N ASN A 236 -0.15 10.33 -8.32
CA ASN A 236 -1.04 11.31 -8.96
C ASN A 236 -2.42 11.38 -8.29
N ASN A 237 -3.02 10.22 -7.96
CA ASN A 237 -4.33 10.18 -7.30
C ASN A 237 -4.28 10.80 -5.91
N ARG A 238 -3.19 10.60 -5.15
CA ARG A 238 -2.98 11.26 -3.86
C ARG A 238 -2.92 12.78 -3.99
N ILE A 239 -2.12 13.28 -4.93
CA ILE A 239 -2.02 14.74 -5.17
C ILE A 239 -3.35 15.35 -5.61
N LYS A 240 -4.10 14.68 -6.51
CA LYS A 240 -5.47 15.11 -6.89
C LYS A 240 -6.39 15.21 -5.67
N SER A 241 -6.22 14.31 -4.70
CA SER A 241 -6.94 14.33 -3.41
C SER A 241 -6.32 15.27 -2.38
N ARG A 242 -5.31 16.07 -2.74
CA ARG A 242 -4.55 16.99 -1.87
C ARG A 242 -3.83 16.30 -0.72
N VAL A 243 -3.50 15.03 -0.87
CA VAL A 243 -2.73 14.25 0.09
C VAL A 243 -1.26 14.24 -0.33
N PRO A 244 -0.31 14.65 0.54
CA PRO A 244 1.08 14.75 0.18
C PRO A 244 1.70 13.38 -0.14
N CYS A 245 2.51 13.37 -1.21
CA CYS A 245 3.24 12.20 -1.67
C CYS A 245 4.52 12.63 -2.39
N LEU A 246 5.57 11.84 -2.32
CA LEU A 246 6.78 11.99 -3.10
C LEU A 246 7.02 10.73 -3.94
N LEU A 247 7.38 10.92 -5.20
CA LEU A 247 7.79 9.84 -6.10
C LEU A 247 9.17 10.17 -6.67
N LEU A 248 10.18 9.45 -6.22
CA LEU A 248 11.55 9.54 -6.72
C LEU A 248 11.83 8.38 -7.66
N LEU A 249 12.61 8.61 -8.70
CA LEU A 249 12.94 7.58 -9.69
C LEU A 249 14.38 7.11 -9.51
N GLY A 250 14.61 5.80 -9.44
CA GLY A 250 15.93 5.19 -9.31
C GLY A 250 16.91 5.62 -10.39
N GLN A 251 16.42 5.88 -11.60
CA GLN A 251 17.24 6.42 -12.70
C GLN A 251 17.87 7.80 -12.41
N ASN A 252 17.34 8.54 -11.44
CA ASN A 252 17.86 9.87 -11.06
C ASN A 252 19.04 9.80 -10.10
N PHE A 253 19.33 8.62 -9.54
CA PHE A 253 20.51 8.39 -8.71
C PHE A 253 21.71 8.07 -9.62
N LYS A 254 22.48 9.12 -9.95
CA LYS A 254 23.52 9.10 -11.00
C LYS A 254 24.95 8.99 -10.47
N SER A 255 25.15 9.23 -9.19
CA SER A 255 26.46 9.14 -8.53
C SER A 255 26.51 8.03 -7.48
N GLU A 256 27.68 7.84 -6.89
CA GLU A 256 27.90 6.90 -5.76
C GLU A 256 27.82 7.62 -4.40
N ASP A 257 27.47 8.91 -4.40
CA ASP A 257 27.20 9.67 -3.17
C ASP A 257 26.06 9.03 -2.36
N SER A 258 26.01 9.37 -1.07
CA SER A 258 24.93 8.88 -0.23
C SER A 258 23.56 9.18 -0.84
N PRO A 259 22.58 8.27 -0.70
CA PRO A 259 21.23 8.51 -1.21
C PRO A 259 20.64 9.84 -0.74
N TRP A 260 20.89 10.22 0.50
CA TRP A 260 20.38 11.48 1.07
C TRP A 260 20.99 12.71 0.41
N THR A 261 22.29 12.69 0.11
CA THR A 261 22.93 13.78 -0.64
C THR A 261 22.27 13.95 -2.01
N GLN A 262 22.04 12.85 -2.71
CA GLN A 262 21.39 12.88 -4.02
C GLN A 262 19.93 13.32 -3.94
N ILE A 263 19.16 12.83 -2.95
CA ILE A 263 17.77 13.20 -2.73
C ILE A 263 17.65 14.69 -2.45
N LEU A 264 18.40 15.20 -1.48
CA LEU A 264 18.30 16.59 -1.04
C LEU A 264 18.76 17.56 -2.15
N ARG A 265 19.99 17.39 -2.65
CA ARG A 265 20.61 18.37 -3.54
C ARG A 265 20.20 18.23 -5.00
N ASN A 266 20.13 16.98 -5.50
CA ASN A 266 20.03 16.74 -6.94
C ASN A 266 18.57 16.51 -7.37
N ILE A 267 17.75 15.87 -6.50
CA ILE A 267 16.39 15.48 -6.88
C ILE A 267 15.37 16.49 -6.34
N LEU A 268 15.28 16.66 -5.03
CA LEU A 268 14.29 17.56 -4.42
C LEU A 268 14.73 19.03 -4.40
N ARG A 269 16.04 19.30 -4.45
CA ARG A 269 16.65 20.63 -4.43
C ARG A 269 16.24 21.44 -3.20
N VAL A 270 16.29 20.77 -2.05
CA VAL A 270 16.00 21.38 -0.74
C VAL A 270 17.26 21.44 0.09
N ASP A 271 17.42 22.52 0.84
CA ASP A 271 18.53 22.70 1.77
C ASP A 271 18.27 21.97 3.09
N GLY A 272 19.35 21.55 3.73
CA GLY A 272 19.30 20.95 5.06
C GLY A 272 19.84 19.51 5.11
N LYS A 273 19.53 18.85 6.23
CA LYS A 273 19.90 17.46 6.50
C LYS A 273 18.67 16.56 6.37
N GLU A 274 18.92 15.27 6.20
CA GLU A 274 17.86 14.27 6.06
C GLU A 274 16.85 14.23 7.24
N ASN A 275 17.33 14.46 8.46
CA ASN A 275 16.46 14.51 9.64
C ASN A 275 15.50 15.70 9.63
N ILE A 276 15.93 16.86 9.08
CA ILE A 276 15.07 18.03 8.92
C ILE A 276 13.99 17.75 7.85
N LEU A 277 14.38 17.20 6.71
CA LEU A 277 13.45 16.81 5.66
C LEU A 277 12.40 15.82 6.19
N LEU A 278 12.86 14.69 6.77
CA LEU A 278 11.95 13.66 7.28
C LEU A 278 11.05 14.20 8.40
N GLY A 279 11.59 15.03 9.29
CA GLY A 279 10.82 15.67 10.35
C GLY A 279 9.76 16.64 9.82
N ALA A 280 10.07 17.43 8.79
CA ALA A 280 9.13 18.33 8.15
C ALA A 280 8.01 17.57 7.41
N LEU A 281 8.37 16.52 6.64
CA LEU A 281 7.41 15.65 5.97
C LEU A 281 6.50 14.93 6.98
N ASN A 282 7.06 14.46 8.10
CA ASN A 282 6.30 13.82 9.18
C ASN A 282 5.30 14.80 9.81
N ALA A 283 5.74 16.04 10.12
CA ALA A 283 4.86 17.06 10.66
C ALA A 283 3.75 17.47 9.68
N ARG A 284 4.06 17.53 8.38
CA ARG A 284 3.06 17.78 7.32
C ARG A 284 2.00 16.69 7.24
N ALA A 285 2.43 15.42 7.34
CA ALA A 285 1.54 14.27 7.32
C ALA A 285 0.67 14.20 8.59
N GLU A 286 1.27 14.45 9.76
CA GLU A 286 0.57 14.53 11.05
C GLU A 286 -0.54 15.60 11.01
N ALA A 287 -0.25 16.79 10.49
CA ALA A 287 -1.22 17.86 10.32
C ALA A 287 -2.37 17.48 9.34
N GLN A 288 -2.11 16.60 8.37
CA GLN A 288 -3.11 16.08 7.44
C GLN A 288 -3.96 14.98 8.07
N GLY A 289 -3.44 14.27 9.07
CA GLY A 289 -4.08 13.08 9.67
C GLY A 289 -3.99 11.81 8.81
N GLU A 290 -3.08 11.79 7.83
CA GLU A 290 -2.84 10.65 6.95
C GLU A 290 -1.34 10.55 6.64
N ARG A 291 -0.78 9.34 6.59
CA ARG A 291 0.64 9.14 6.30
C ARG A 291 1.02 9.63 4.90
N LEU A 292 2.13 10.38 4.84
CA LEU A 292 2.77 10.73 3.58
C LEU A 292 3.52 9.52 3.03
N LEU A 293 3.31 9.19 1.77
CA LEU A 293 4.09 8.16 1.08
C LEU A 293 5.35 8.75 0.45
N PHE A 294 6.49 8.21 0.85
CA PHE A 294 7.79 8.47 0.24
C PHE A 294 8.16 7.27 -0.63
N ILE A 295 8.02 7.45 -1.93
CA ILE A 295 8.14 6.36 -2.91
C ILE A 295 9.46 6.52 -3.67
N ILE A 296 10.27 5.46 -3.75
CA ILE A 296 11.43 5.38 -4.64
C ILE A 296 11.19 4.23 -5.62
N ASP A 297 10.93 4.58 -6.87
CA ASP A 297 10.68 3.61 -7.93
C ASP A 297 11.98 3.07 -8.50
N ALA A 298 12.05 1.76 -8.70
CA ALA A 298 13.13 1.05 -9.38
C ALA A 298 14.53 1.33 -8.76
N ILE A 299 14.70 1.08 -7.45
CA ILE A 299 15.97 1.33 -6.74
C ILE A 299 17.17 0.60 -7.37
N ASN A 300 16.95 -0.43 -8.18
CA ASN A 300 17.98 -1.13 -8.93
C ASN A 300 18.43 -0.40 -10.23
N GLU A 301 17.77 0.68 -10.63
CA GLU A 301 18.15 1.48 -11.81
C GLU A 301 19.22 2.52 -11.49
N GLY A 302 19.79 3.12 -12.53
CA GLY A 302 20.89 4.08 -12.39
C GLY A 302 22.12 3.44 -11.75
N LYS A 303 22.70 4.14 -10.78
CA LYS A 303 23.80 3.61 -9.94
C LYS A 303 23.28 2.85 -8.71
N GLY A 304 21.96 2.79 -8.51
CA GLY A 304 21.33 2.25 -7.30
C GLY A 304 21.79 0.84 -6.93
N ARG A 305 21.92 -0.07 -7.91
CA ARG A 305 22.37 -1.45 -7.64
C ARG A 305 23.74 -1.55 -6.96
N TYR A 306 24.58 -0.49 -7.03
CA TYR A 306 25.92 -0.49 -6.47
C TYR A 306 25.94 0.09 -5.05
N PHE A 307 25.17 1.12 -4.74
CA PHE A 307 25.23 1.76 -3.43
C PHE A 307 24.07 1.37 -2.49
N TRP A 308 22.89 1.00 -3.00
CA TRP A 308 21.78 0.66 -2.11
C TRP A 308 22.08 -0.47 -1.12
N PRO A 309 22.86 -1.53 -1.45
CA PRO A 309 23.21 -2.55 -0.46
C PRO A 309 23.80 -1.98 0.82
N ASP A 310 24.58 -0.90 0.73
CA ASP A 310 25.25 -0.27 1.87
C ASP A 310 24.35 0.70 2.64
N TYR A 311 23.34 1.30 1.98
CA TYR A 311 22.54 2.39 2.56
C TYR A 311 21.10 2.02 2.90
N ILE A 312 20.55 0.96 2.33
CA ILE A 312 19.13 0.64 2.47
C ILE A 312 18.74 0.36 3.93
N ALA A 313 19.60 -0.33 4.67
CA ALA A 313 19.37 -0.62 6.09
C ALA A 313 19.28 0.66 6.92
N GLY A 314 20.20 1.60 6.68
CA GLY A 314 20.19 2.91 7.33
C GLY A 314 18.92 3.70 7.01
N MET A 315 18.49 3.71 5.75
CA MET A 315 17.26 4.39 5.31
C MET A 315 16.02 3.81 5.98
N ILE A 316 15.86 2.49 5.98
CA ILE A 316 14.74 1.80 6.64
C ILE A 316 14.68 2.16 8.12
N ASN A 317 15.83 2.10 8.83
CA ASN A 317 15.92 2.44 10.25
C ASN A 317 15.67 3.94 10.52
N GLN A 318 15.95 4.84 9.57
CA GLN A 318 15.60 6.25 9.70
C GLN A 318 14.09 6.46 9.59
N PHE A 319 13.45 5.88 8.58
CA PHE A 319 11.99 6.01 8.38
C PHE A 319 11.18 5.46 9.56
N SER A 320 11.63 4.39 10.21
CA SER A 320 10.94 3.84 11.38
C SER A 320 10.82 4.80 12.57
N LYS A 321 11.62 5.88 12.60
CA LYS A 321 11.53 6.94 13.61
C LYS A 321 10.44 7.98 13.33
N TYR A 322 9.84 7.95 12.13
CA TYR A 322 8.86 8.94 11.68
C TYR A 322 7.51 8.26 11.36
N PRO A 323 6.63 8.11 12.36
CA PRO A 323 5.45 7.25 12.26
C PRO A 323 4.41 7.73 11.23
N TRP A 324 4.44 9.01 10.86
CA TRP A 324 3.58 9.58 9.84
C TRP A 324 4.14 9.47 8.41
N LEU A 325 5.26 8.78 8.23
CA LEU A 325 5.83 8.50 6.91
C LEU A 325 5.67 7.02 6.55
N GLY A 326 5.28 6.76 5.30
CA GLY A 326 5.31 5.43 4.69
C GLY A 326 6.39 5.37 3.63
N LEU A 327 7.34 4.44 3.75
CA LEU A 327 8.39 4.21 2.75
C LEU A 327 7.99 3.08 1.81
N VAL A 328 8.00 3.37 0.52
CA VAL A 328 7.75 2.39 -0.54
C VAL A 328 8.96 2.35 -1.48
N LEU A 329 9.60 1.20 -1.56
CA LEU A 329 10.72 0.96 -2.46
C LEU A 329 10.33 -0.06 -3.52
N SER A 330 10.39 0.28 -4.80
CA SER A 330 10.18 -0.71 -5.84
C SER A 330 11.48 -1.28 -6.38
N ILE A 331 11.47 -2.57 -6.68
CA ILE A 331 12.64 -3.30 -7.14
C ILE A 331 12.26 -4.40 -8.14
N ARG A 332 13.16 -4.75 -9.06
CA ARG A 332 13.02 -5.98 -9.84
C ARG A 332 13.35 -7.18 -8.98
N SER A 333 12.54 -8.23 -9.06
CA SER A 333 12.71 -9.47 -8.28
C SER A 333 14.11 -10.06 -8.38
N SER A 334 14.75 -9.95 -9.56
CA SER A 334 16.12 -10.44 -9.79
C SER A 334 17.21 -9.69 -8.98
N TYR A 335 16.95 -8.47 -8.53
CA TYR A 335 17.90 -7.66 -7.74
C TYR A 335 17.58 -7.63 -6.24
N GLU A 336 16.43 -8.14 -5.83
CA GLU A 336 15.96 -8.02 -4.45
C GLU A 336 16.93 -8.60 -3.44
N LYS A 337 17.40 -9.84 -3.66
CA LYS A 337 18.36 -10.52 -2.78
C LYS A 337 19.73 -9.85 -2.74
N LEU A 338 20.07 -9.05 -3.77
CA LEU A 338 21.33 -8.32 -3.82
C LEU A 338 21.29 -7.04 -2.98
N ILE A 339 20.12 -6.37 -2.96
CA ILE A 339 19.97 -5.03 -2.41
C ILE A 339 19.37 -5.05 -1.01
N VAL A 340 18.37 -5.90 -0.77
CA VAL A 340 17.62 -5.91 0.50
C VAL A 340 18.10 -7.03 1.41
N PRO A 341 18.65 -6.71 2.60
CA PRO A 341 19.06 -7.72 3.57
C PRO A 341 17.87 -8.58 3.99
N LYS A 342 18.10 -9.91 4.09
CA LYS A 342 17.06 -10.88 4.43
C LYS A 342 16.46 -10.66 5.82
N GLU A 343 17.28 -10.21 6.74
CA GLU A 343 16.95 -9.98 8.14
C GLU A 343 15.77 -9.02 8.31
N PHE A 344 15.62 -8.03 7.43
CA PHE A 344 14.50 -7.08 7.49
C PHE A 344 13.14 -7.73 7.22
N PHE A 345 13.11 -8.79 6.42
CA PHE A 345 11.90 -9.58 6.18
C PHE A 345 11.65 -10.57 7.33
N ASP A 346 12.70 -11.24 7.81
CA ASP A 346 12.60 -12.22 8.89
C ASP A 346 12.15 -11.57 10.21
N GLU A 347 12.59 -10.33 10.47
CA GLU A 347 12.18 -9.53 11.64
C GLU A 347 10.86 -8.76 11.45
N ASN A 348 10.14 -8.98 10.36
CA ASN A 348 8.91 -8.26 9.99
C ASN A 348 9.04 -6.72 10.00
N LYS A 349 10.24 -6.19 9.81
CA LYS A 349 10.49 -4.74 9.75
C LYS A 349 9.98 -4.13 8.47
N ILE A 350 9.94 -4.90 7.38
CA ILE A 350 9.47 -4.47 6.09
C ILE A 350 8.53 -5.52 5.47
N THR A 351 7.46 -5.07 4.85
CA THR A 351 6.51 -5.96 4.19
C THR A 351 6.83 -6.05 2.69
N ARG A 352 6.99 -7.29 2.21
CA ARG A 352 7.13 -7.56 0.77
C ARG A 352 5.75 -7.68 0.13
N ILE A 353 5.54 -6.93 -0.96
CA ILE A 353 4.39 -7.06 -1.84
C ILE A 353 4.91 -7.41 -3.24
N THR A 354 4.37 -8.46 -3.82
CA THR A 354 4.76 -8.88 -5.19
C THR A 354 3.72 -8.41 -6.20
N HIS A 355 4.16 -7.65 -7.19
CA HIS A 355 3.33 -7.27 -8.32
C HIS A 355 3.44 -8.34 -9.41
N SER A 356 2.36 -9.04 -9.67
CA SER A 356 2.26 -10.15 -10.64
C SER A 356 1.56 -9.77 -11.95
N GLY A 357 1.44 -8.47 -12.24
CA GLY A 357 0.70 -7.98 -13.42
C GLY A 357 -0.79 -7.91 -13.16
N PHE A 358 -1.57 -8.20 -14.19
CA PHE A 358 -3.03 -8.14 -14.11
C PHE A 358 -3.64 -9.30 -13.29
N GLY A 359 -2.94 -10.43 -13.19
CA GLY A 359 -3.39 -11.56 -12.38
C GLY A 359 -4.86 -11.95 -12.66
N SER A 360 -5.69 -11.93 -11.62
CA SER A 360 -7.12 -12.30 -11.70
C SER A 360 -7.97 -11.35 -12.56
N VAL A 361 -7.48 -10.15 -12.87
CA VAL A 361 -8.20 -9.16 -13.70
C VAL A 361 -7.72 -9.13 -15.16
N GLU A 362 -6.91 -10.11 -15.59
CA GLU A 362 -6.35 -10.20 -16.95
C GLU A 362 -7.41 -10.04 -18.04
N TYR A 363 -8.55 -10.71 -17.90
CA TYR A 363 -9.63 -10.64 -18.89
C TYR A 363 -10.21 -9.21 -18.98
N GLN A 364 -10.47 -8.56 -17.84
CA GLN A 364 -10.98 -7.19 -17.79
C GLN A 364 -9.95 -6.20 -18.36
N ALA A 365 -8.66 -6.40 -18.02
CA ALA A 365 -7.57 -5.61 -18.55
C ALA A 365 -7.46 -5.75 -20.07
N SER A 366 -7.48 -6.97 -20.60
CA SER A 366 -7.44 -7.23 -22.04
C SER A 366 -8.60 -6.56 -22.76
N LYS A 367 -9.81 -6.71 -22.22
CA LYS A 367 -11.03 -6.07 -22.74
C LYS A 367 -10.89 -4.55 -22.80
N PHE A 368 -10.37 -3.95 -21.73
CA PHE A 368 -10.16 -2.52 -21.65
C PHE A 368 -9.12 -2.03 -22.67
N PHE A 369 -7.97 -2.69 -22.75
CA PHE A 369 -6.92 -2.34 -23.71
C PHE A 369 -7.42 -2.47 -25.16
N PHE A 370 -8.11 -3.55 -25.51
CA PHE A 370 -8.65 -3.73 -26.87
C PHE A 370 -9.64 -2.60 -27.22
N SER A 371 -10.50 -2.20 -26.28
CA SER A 371 -11.41 -1.07 -26.48
C SER A 371 -10.64 0.22 -26.73
N GLN A 372 -9.60 0.53 -25.96
CA GLN A 372 -8.79 1.74 -26.11
C GLN A 372 -8.06 1.82 -27.47
N TYR A 373 -7.64 0.68 -28.01
CA TYR A 373 -6.95 0.61 -29.30
C TYR A 373 -7.88 0.29 -30.49
N GLY A 374 -9.20 0.24 -30.28
CA GLY A 374 -10.18 -0.06 -31.33
C GLY A 374 -10.06 -1.48 -31.88
N ILE A 375 -9.63 -2.44 -31.06
CA ILE A 375 -9.47 -3.85 -31.44
C ILE A 375 -10.76 -4.59 -31.08
N GLU A 376 -11.30 -5.35 -32.02
CA GLU A 376 -12.46 -6.22 -31.78
C GLU A 376 -12.11 -7.33 -30.79
N GLN A 377 -12.98 -7.53 -29.81
CA GLN A 377 -12.80 -8.59 -28.85
C GLN A 377 -12.95 -9.97 -29.51
N PRO A 378 -12.03 -10.90 -29.23
CA PRO A 378 -12.20 -12.29 -29.69
C PRO A 378 -13.41 -12.91 -29.02
N GLY A 379 -14.16 -13.73 -29.78
CA GLY A 379 -15.33 -14.45 -29.26
C GLY A 379 -15.00 -15.51 -28.19
N VAL A 380 -13.73 -15.83 -28.02
CA VAL A 380 -13.21 -16.74 -26.99
C VAL A 380 -12.08 -16.02 -26.24
N PRO A 381 -12.03 -16.11 -24.91
CA PRO A 381 -10.91 -15.55 -24.14
C PRO A 381 -9.56 -16.08 -24.63
N ILE A 382 -8.59 -15.17 -24.79
CA ILE A 382 -7.23 -15.58 -25.13
C ILE A 382 -6.54 -16.00 -23.84
N LEU A 383 -6.37 -17.28 -23.64
CA LEU A 383 -5.68 -17.85 -22.48
C LEU A 383 -4.18 -17.96 -22.77
N HIS A 384 -3.50 -16.82 -22.89
CA HIS A 384 -2.05 -16.78 -23.07
C HIS A 384 -1.42 -16.12 -21.86
N PRO A 385 -0.54 -16.78 -21.10
CA PRO A 385 0.00 -16.28 -19.83
C PRO A 385 0.66 -14.87 -19.93
N GLU A 386 1.14 -14.50 -21.11
CA GLU A 386 1.78 -13.21 -21.34
C GLU A 386 0.81 -12.03 -21.34
N PHE A 387 -0.51 -12.25 -21.53
CA PHE A 387 -1.52 -11.19 -21.44
C PHE A 387 -1.71 -10.69 -19.99
N SER A 388 -1.28 -11.46 -19.00
CA SER A 388 -1.20 -10.99 -17.61
C SER A 388 -0.12 -9.92 -17.42
N ASN A 389 0.84 -9.79 -18.37
CA ASN A 389 1.88 -8.77 -18.32
C ASN A 389 1.41 -7.47 -19.01
N PRO A 390 1.29 -6.35 -18.26
CA PRO A 390 0.81 -5.08 -18.79
C PRO A 390 1.62 -4.54 -19.97
N LEU A 391 2.95 -4.69 -19.93
CA LEU A 391 3.81 -4.24 -21.01
C LEU A 391 3.59 -5.04 -22.28
N PHE A 392 3.48 -6.38 -22.14
CA PHE A 392 3.19 -7.25 -23.28
C PHE A 392 1.85 -6.88 -23.93
N LEU A 393 0.79 -6.75 -23.12
CA LEU A 393 -0.54 -6.40 -23.62
C LEU A 393 -0.53 -5.03 -24.34
N LYS A 394 0.14 -4.03 -23.77
CA LYS A 394 0.30 -2.71 -24.40
C LYS A 394 1.00 -2.81 -25.75
N ILE A 395 2.15 -3.49 -25.79
CA ILE A 395 2.95 -3.69 -27.01
C ILE A 395 2.12 -4.42 -28.07
N PHE A 396 1.40 -5.45 -27.68
CA PHE A 396 0.53 -6.22 -28.56
C PHE A 396 -0.56 -5.33 -29.19
N CYS A 397 -1.28 -4.56 -28.37
CA CYS A 397 -2.32 -3.64 -28.87
C CYS A 397 -1.73 -2.52 -29.75
N GLU A 398 -0.59 -1.92 -29.37
CA GLU A 398 0.11 -0.95 -30.21
C GLU A 398 0.56 -1.53 -31.55
N GLY A 399 1.00 -2.79 -31.57
CA GLY A 399 1.41 -3.49 -32.79
C GLY A 399 0.24 -3.67 -33.76
N LEU A 400 -0.91 -4.14 -33.28
CA LEU A 400 -2.13 -4.28 -34.09
C LEU A 400 -2.61 -2.93 -34.62
N TYR A 401 -2.70 -1.93 -33.76
CA TYR A 401 -3.14 -0.58 -34.11
C TYR A 401 -2.26 0.03 -35.22
N ARG A 402 -0.93 -0.05 -35.08
CA ARG A 402 0.02 0.48 -36.08
C ARG A 402 0.00 -0.29 -37.39
N SER A 403 -0.43 -1.57 -37.37
CA SER A 403 -0.58 -2.38 -38.58
C SER A 403 -1.93 -2.16 -39.25
N GLY A 404 -2.80 -1.27 -38.71
CA GLY A 404 -4.15 -1.06 -39.22
C GLY A 404 -5.09 -2.25 -39.00
N LEU A 405 -4.75 -3.15 -38.06
CA LEU A 405 -5.53 -4.33 -37.77
C LEU A 405 -6.47 -4.04 -36.59
N ASN A 406 -7.76 -4.19 -36.82
CA ASN A 406 -8.79 -4.09 -35.78
C ASN A 406 -9.24 -5.46 -35.26
N LYS A 407 -8.66 -6.56 -35.73
CA LYS A 407 -8.92 -7.92 -35.29
C LYS A 407 -7.63 -8.65 -35.05
N ILE A 408 -7.66 -9.54 -34.05
CA ILE A 408 -6.55 -10.45 -33.82
C ILE A 408 -6.53 -11.51 -34.92
N PRO A 409 -5.41 -11.67 -35.65
CA PRO A 409 -5.31 -12.68 -36.70
C PRO A 409 -5.56 -14.08 -36.15
N LYS A 410 -6.30 -14.90 -36.91
CA LYS A 410 -6.58 -16.30 -36.52
C LYS A 410 -5.30 -17.13 -36.59
N GLY A 411 -5.03 -17.88 -35.52
CA GLY A 411 -3.95 -18.85 -35.42
C GLY A 411 -2.70 -18.34 -34.71
N TYR A 412 -1.89 -19.27 -34.21
CA TYR A 412 -0.66 -18.99 -33.45
C TYR A 412 0.36 -18.22 -34.27
N SER A 413 0.40 -18.44 -35.57
CA SER A 413 1.27 -17.67 -36.51
C SER A 413 0.92 -16.19 -36.58
N GLY A 414 -0.31 -15.79 -36.27
CA GLY A 414 -0.73 -14.39 -36.24
C GLY A 414 -0.09 -13.61 -35.10
N ILE A 415 -0.08 -14.17 -33.89
CA ILE A 415 0.51 -13.52 -32.71
C ILE A 415 2.04 -13.40 -32.88
N SER A 416 2.69 -14.46 -33.32
CA SER A 416 4.14 -14.45 -33.64
C SER A 416 4.50 -13.39 -34.69
N ASN A 417 3.68 -13.24 -35.72
CA ASN A 417 3.88 -12.22 -36.75
C ASN A 417 3.71 -10.80 -36.19
N ILE A 418 2.77 -10.56 -35.28
CA ILE A 418 2.56 -9.26 -34.64
C ILE A 418 3.75 -8.91 -33.75
N ILE A 419 4.22 -9.86 -32.96
CA ILE A 419 5.40 -9.69 -32.10
C ILE A 419 6.64 -9.43 -33.00
N SER A 420 6.82 -10.23 -34.03
CA SER A 420 7.93 -10.03 -34.99
C SER A 420 7.85 -8.66 -35.69
N PHE A 421 6.66 -8.23 -36.12
CA PHE A 421 6.44 -6.92 -36.70
C PHE A 421 6.79 -5.80 -35.71
N PHE A 422 6.38 -5.95 -34.43
CA PHE A 422 6.69 -4.98 -33.38
C PHE A 422 8.20 -4.92 -33.11
N ILE A 423 8.88 -6.06 -33.00
CA ILE A 423 10.34 -6.13 -32.84
C ILE A 423 11.02 -5.46 -34.02
N ASN A 424 10.63 -5.77 -35.24
CA ASN A 424 11.18 -5.13 -36.47
C ASN A 424 10.91 -3.62 -36.48
N SER A 425 9.76 -3.16 -35.97
CA SER A 425 9.45 -1.72 -35.88
C SER A 425 10.30 -0.98 -34.86
N ILE A 426 10.69 -1.65 -33.77
CA ILE A 426 11.63 -1.13 -32.76
C ILE A 426 13.04 -1.10 -33.37
N GLU A 427 13.47 -2.19 -34.00
CA GLU A 427 14.78 -2.30 -34.65
C GLU A 427 14.97 -1.22 -35.70
N ALA A 428 13.98 -1.01 -36.58
CA ALA A 428 14.00 0.06 -37.57
C ALA A 428 14.06 1.47 -36.97
N LYS A 429 13.55 1.67 -35.73
CA LYS A 429 13.68 2.93 -35.00
C LYS A 429 15.07 3.11 -34.40
N LEU A 430 15.62 2.03 -33.82
CA LEU A 430 16.96 2.05 -33.19
C LEU A 430 18.07 2.18 -34.22
N SER A 431 17.86 1.66 -35.43
CA SER A 431 18.81 1.71 -36.54
C SER A 431 18.88 3.08 -37.22
N LYS A 432 17.97 4.01 -36.94
CA LYS A 432 18.02 5.36 -37.53
C LYS A 432 19.18 6.17 -36.94
N PRO A 433 19.98 6.88 -37.78
CA PRO A 433 21.11 7.70 -37.32
C PRO A 433 20.74 8.77 -36.28
N SER A 434 19.49 9.24 -36.32
CA SER A 434 18.93 10.22 -35.35
C SER A 434 18.56 9.63 -33.99
N SER A 435 18.63 8.30 -33.81
CA SER A 435 18.31 7.61 -32.55
C SER A 435 19.61 7.14 -31.87
N PHE A 436 19.91 5.86 -31.93
CA PHE A 436 21.06 5.28 -31.22
C PHE A 436 22.14 4.69 -32.13
N ASN A 437 21.96 4.74 -33.44
CA ASN A 437 22.88 4.21 -34.45
C ASN A 437 23.29 2.73 -34.20
N TYR A 438 22.35 1.91 -33.71
CA TYR A 438 22.56 0.47 -33.56
C TYR A 438 22.53 -0.21 -34.93
N PRO A 439 23.43 -1.17 -35.20
CA PRO A 439 23.40 -1.92 -36.45
C PRO A 439 22.10 -2.71 -36.59
N GLU A 440 21.55 -2.78 -37.79
CA GLU A 440 20.46 -3.67 -38.14
C GLU A 440 20.87 -5.12 -37.79
N ASN A 441 19.98 -5.88 -37.13
CA ASN A 441 20.18 -7.25 -36.63
C ASN A 441 20.73 -7.40 -35.20
N VAL A 442 20.47 -6.50 -34.30
CA VAL A 442 20.57 -6.81 -32.86
C VAL A 442 19.38 -7.68 -32.47
N LYS A 443 19.51 -9.00 -32.63
CA LYS A 443 18.56 -10.00 -32.14
C LYS A 443 18.74 -10.28 -30.67
#